data_873e7709af1e173a7802b3a738c1a6d9
#
_entry.id   873e7709af1e173a7802b3a738c1a6d9
#
_cell.length_a   1.000
_cell.length_b   1.000
_cell.length_c   1.000
_cell.angle_alpha   90.00
_cell.angle_beta   90.00
_cell.angle_gamma   90.00
#
_symmetry.space_group_name_H-M   'P 1'
#
loop_
_entity.id
_entity.type
_entity.pdbx_description
1 polymer ?
#
loop_
_entity_poly.entity_id
_entity_poly.type
_entity_poly.pdbx_seq_one_letter_code
_entity_poly.pdbx_strand_id
1 'polypeptide(L)'
;MHAVLLIGPTSWKSTLLLAPVLIYYVLMRLRLVVEHDSETKRWAAFFPELPGCASAGDTEDEAIQNAKEALELWFEPAPVDLPAGAKVLEIALK
;
A
#
# COMPACT_ATOMS: atom_id res chain seq x y z
N MET A 1 -2.12 -3.87 18.82
CA MET A 1 -1.86 -3.25 17.62
C MET A 1 -0.82 -2.11 17.64
N HIS A 2 -0.07 -2.02 18.56
CA HIS A 2 0.88 -0.93 18.66
C HIS A 2 2.31 -1.40 18.44
N ALA A 3 2.45 -2.37 17.55
CA ALA A 3 3.76 -2.95 17.30
C ALA A 3 4.80 -1.90 16.94
N VAL A 4 4.42 -0.97 16.09
CA VAL A 4 5.32 0.10 15.70
C VAL A 4 5.70 0.97 16.89
N LEU A 5 4.73 1.22 17.74
CA LEU A 5 4.95 2.06 18.91
C LEU A 5 5.78 1.37 19.97
N LEU A 6 5.81 0.05 19.93
CA LEU A 6 6.58 -0.72 20.88
C LEU A 6 8.04 -0.80 20.52
N ILE A 7 8.39 -0.39 19.31
CA ILE A 7 9.77 -0.24 18.93
C ILE A 7 10.36 0.85 19.80
N GLY A 8 11.48 0.62 20.37
CA GLY A 8 12.09 1.54 21.32
C GLY A 8 12.21 2.95 20.77
N PRO A 9 12.34 3.93 21.67
CA PRO A 9 12.36 5.33 21.27
C PRO A 9 13.53 5.70 20.38
N THR A 10 14.60 4.93 20.43
CA THR A 10 15.78 5.27 19.62
C THR A 10 15.74 4.63 18.24
N SER A 11 14.97 3.58 18.06
CA SER A 11 14.95 2.84 16.79
C SER A 11 13.72 3.11 15.93
N TRP A 12 12.66 3.64 16.52
CA TRP A 12 11.43 3.80 15.78
C TRP A 12 11.56 4.77 14.60
N LYS A 13 12.38 5.81 14.75
CA LYS A 13 12.61 6.77 13.66
C LYS A 13 13.24 6.10 12.46
N SER A 14 14.22 5.25 12.69
CA SER A 14 14.88 4.54 11.60
C SER A 14 13.90 3.63 10.89
N THR A 15 13.03 2.95 11.64
CA THR A 15 12.03 2.09 11.05
C THR A 15 11.06 2.88 10.17
N LEU A 16 10.62 4.03 10.66
CA LEU A 16 9.69 4.87 9.92
C LEU A 16 10.30 5.39 8.64
N LEU A 17 11.58 5.73 8.67
CA LEU A 17 12.26 6.26 7.50
C LEU A 17 12.58 5.21 6.46
N LEU A 18 12.85 3.99 6.92
CA LEU A 18 13.32 2.93 6.03
C LEU A 18 12.21 2.11 5.41
N ALA A 19 11.03 2.08 6.01
CA ALA A 19 9.97 1.21 5.54
C ALA A 19 8.57 1.80 5.75
N PRO A 20 8.22 2.87 5.04
CA PRO A 20 6.89 3.48 5.22
C PRO A 20 5.75 2.53 4.85
N VAL A 21 5.92 1.70 3.84
CA VAL A 21 4.90 0.74 3.45
C VAL A 21 4.66 -0.27 4.57
N LEU A 22 5.73 -0.71 5.22
CA LEU A 22 5.62 -1.66 6.31
C LEU A 22 4.81 -1.09 7.47
N ILE A 23 4.93 0.21 7.71
CA ILE A 23 4.15 0.86 8.77
C ILE A 23 2.67 0.76 8.47
N TYR A 24 2.28 0.96 7.22
CA TYR A 24 0.88 0.80 6.84
C TYR A 24 0.39 -0.61 7.05
N TYR A 25 1.21 -1.61 6.80
CA TYR A 25 0.84 -2.99 7.08
C TYR A 25 0.61 -3.23 8.57
N VAL A 26 1.33 -2.54 9.42
CA VAL A 26 1.18 -2.69 10.86
C VAL A 26 -0.03 -1.93 11.37
N LEU A 27 -0.24 -0.70 10.90
CA LEU A 27 -1.30 0.17 11.38
C LEU A 27 -2.64 -0.10 10.70
N MET A 28 -2.61 -0.61 9.48
CA MET A 28 -3.80 -0.88 8.69
C MET A 28 -3.80 -2.33 8.28
N ARG A 29 -4.93 -2.98 8.48
CA ARG A 29 -5.11 -4.33 7.97
C ARG A 29 -5.72 -4.25 6.60
N LEU A 30 -4.97 -4.73 5.62
CA LEU A 30 -5.42 -4.73 4.24
C LEU A 30 -5.73 -6.17 3.83
N ARG A 31 -6.87 -6.33 3.20
CA ARG A 31 -7.25 -7.62 2.64
C ARG A 31 -6.88 -7.63 1.18
N LEU A 32 -6.41 -8.76 0.70
CA LEU A 32 -6.14 -8.97 -0.70
C LEU A 32 -7.13 -10.00 -1.23
N VAL A 33 -7.92 -9.59 -2.20
CA VAL A 33 -8.85 -10.49 -2.87
C VAL A 33 -8.20 -10.97 -4.15
N VAL A 34 -8.20 -12.28 -4.36
CA VAL A 34 -7.60 -12.88 -5.54
C VAL A 34 -8.70 -13.68 -6.26
N GLU A 35 -8.86 -13.41 -7.54
CA GLU A 35 -9.90 -14.05 -8.34
C GLU A 35 -9.32 -14.64 -9.61
N HIS A 36 -9.83 -15.80 -9.99
CA HIS A 36 -9.49 -16.41 -11.28
C HIS A 36 -10.61 -16.16 -12.27
N ASP A 37 -10.28 -15.58 -13.40
CA ASP A 37 -11.23 -15.35 -14.48
C ASP A 37 -11.23 -16.56 -15.40
N SER A 38 -12.34 -17.28 -15.42
CA SER A 38 -12.43 -18.50 -16.21
C SER A 38 -12.42 -18.25 -17.71
N GLU A 39 -12.78 -17.05 -18.15
CA GLU A 39 -12.77 -16.71 -19.57
C GLU A 39 -11.38 -16.42 -20.08
N THR A 40 -10.67 -15.53 -19.40
CA THR A 40 -9.34 -15.13 -19.83
C THR A 40 -8.24 -16.04 -19.28
N LYS A 41 -8.58 -16.88 -18.30
CA LYS A 41 -7.63 -17.72 -17.58
C LYS A 41 -6.59 -16.92 -16.82
N ARG A 42 -6.86 -15.66 -16.58
CA ARG A 42 -5.95 -14.79 -15.83
C ARG A 42 -6.43 -14.64 -14.40
N TRP A 43 -5.53 -14.18 -13.58
CA TRP A 43 -5.80 -13.92 -12.16
C TRP A 43 -5.83 -12.43 -11.92
N ALA A 44 -6.76 -12.00 -11.09
CA ALA A 44 -6.83 -10.61 -10.64
C ALA A 44 -6.58 -10.56 -9.13
N ALA A 45 -5.98 -9.49 -8.68
CA ALA A 45 -5.75 -9.27 -7.26
C ALA A 45 -6.02 -7.80 -6.95
N PHE A 46 -6.76 -7.54 -5.89
CA PHE A 46 -7.07 -6.16 -5.54
C PHE A 46 -7.28 -6.01 -4.04
N PHE A 47 -7.14 -4.78 -3.59
CA PHE A 47 -7.33 -4.42 -2.19
C PHE A 47 -8.67 -3.72 -2.04
N PRO A 48 -9.68 -4.37 -1.40
CA PRO A 48 -10.99 -3.73 -1.24
C PRO A 48 -10.94 -2.41 -0.49
N GLU A 49 -9.99 -2.25 0.42
CA GLU A 49 -9.83 -1.03 1.19
C GLU A 49 -9.23 0.12 0.39
N LEU A 50 -8.64 -0.18 -0.77
CA LEU A 50 -7.99 0.83 -1.60
C LEU A 50 -8.56 0.78 -3.01
N PRO A 51 -9.67 1.47 -3.25
CA PRO A 51 -10.32 1.43 -4.57
C PRO A 51 -9.35 1.86 -5.67
N GLY A 52 -9.22 1.03 -6.70
CA GLY A 52 -8.28 1.29 -7.78
C GLY A 52 -6.91 0.67 -7.60
N CYS A 53 -6.59 0.16 -6.43
CA CYS A 53 -5.34 -0.54 -6.22
C CYS A 53 -5.52 -2.01 -6.57
N ALA A 54 -5.23 -2.35 -7.81
CA ALA A 54 -5.48 -3.68 -8.36
C ALA A 54 -4.40 -4.08 -9.34
N SER A 55 -4.31 -5.37 -9.58
CA SER A 55 -3.35 -5.91 -10.52
C SER A 55 -3.84 -7.22 -11.09
N ALA A 56 -3.06 -7.81 -11.99
CA ALA A 56 -3.40 -9.06 -12.63
C ALA A 56 -2.14 -9.83 -12.97
N GLY A 57 -2.29 -11.10 -13.27
CA GLY A 57 -1.19 -11.93 -13.69
C GLY A 57 -1.71 -13.21 -14.35
N ASP A 58 -0.80 -13.94 -14.96
CA ASP A 58 -1.15 -15.21 -15.59
C ASP A 58 -1.27 -16.34 -14.58
N THR A 59 -0.66 -16.17 -13.42
CA THR A 59 -0.77 -17.10 -12.31
C THR A 59 -1.21 -16.35 -11.06
N GLU A 60 -1.68 -17.11 -10.08
CA GLU A 60 -2.05 -16.52 -8.80
C GLU A 60 -0.87 -15.81 -8.16
N ASP A 61 0.28 -16.46 -8.12
CA ASP A 61 1.47 -15.87 -7.51
C ASP A 61 1.90 -14.59 -8.21
N GLU A 62 1.81 -14.56 -9.53
CA GLU A 62 2.15 -13.38 -10.28
C GLU A 62 1.20 -12.22 -9.96
N ALA A 63 -0.11 -12.52 -9.90
CA ALA A 63 -1.09 -11.49 -9.57
C ALA A 63 -0.82 -10.93 -8.16
N ILE A 64 -0.49 -11.79 -7.21
CA ILE A 64 -0.18 -11.36 -5.85
C ILE A 64 1.07 -10.48 -5.82
N GLN A 65 2.12 -10.88 -6.52
CA GLN A 65 3.34 -10.08 -6.57
C GLN A 65 3.10 -8.73 -7.21
N ASN A 66 2.36 -8.72 -8.30
CA ASN A 66 2.02 -7.48 -8.98
C ASN A 66 1.14 -6.57 -8.09
N ALA A 67 0.26 -7.17 -7.29
CA ALA A 67 -0.55 -6.41 -6.36
C ALA A 67 0.30 -5.77 -5.26
N LYS A 68 1.33 -6.46 -4.80
CA LYS A 68 2.24 -5.89 -3.81
C LYS A 68 2.99 -4.69 -4.38
N GLU A 69 3.42 -4.79 -5.63
CA GLU A 69 4.07 -3.65 -6.28
C GLU A 69 3.10 -2.49 -6.46
N ALA A 70 1.86 -2.78 -6.84
CA ALA A 70 0.84 -1.75 -6.97
C ALA A 70 0.58 -1.06 -5.64
N LEU A 71 0.61 -1.80 -4.54
CA LEU A 71 0.43 -1.25 -3.22
C LEU A 71 1.55 -0.28 -2.87
N GLU A 72 2.79 -0.63 -3.19
CA GLU A 72 3.92 0.25 -2.96
C GLU A 72 3.77 1.55 -3.73
N LEU A 73 3.38 1.46 -5.01
CA LEU A 73 3.17 2.64 -5.83
C LEU A 73 2.00 3.48 -5.32
N TRP A 74 0.98 2.84 -4.77
CA TRP A 74 -0.18 3.55 -4.22
C TRP A 74 0.22 4.50 -3.11
N PHE A 75 1.19 4.10 -2.29
CA PHE A 75 1.63 4.92 -1.16
C PHE A 75 2.81 5.82 -1.49
N GLU A 76 3.33 5.78 -2.72
CA GLU A 76 4.39 6.70 -3.10
C GLU A 76 3.84 8.11 -3.24
N PRO A 77 4.55 9.11 -2.69
CA PRO A 77 4.12 10.49 -2.90
C PRO A 77 4.24 10.84 -4.38
N ALA A 78 3.22 11.47 -4.90
CA ALA A 78 3.21 11.92 -6.28
C ALA A 78 3.36 13.44 -6.33
N PRO A 79 3.98 13.99 -7.40
CA PRO A 79 4.00 15.44 -7.57
C PRO A 79 2.59 15.99 -7.67
N VAL A 80 2.38 17.13 -7.07
CA VAL A 80 1.09 17.79 -7.09
C VAL A 80 1.23 19.16 -7.70
N ASP A 81 0.47 19.43 -8.76
CA ASP A 81 0.41 20.77 -9.33
C ASP A 81 -0.54 21.61 -8.50
N LEU A 82 -0.02 22.69 -7.95
CA LEU A 82 -0.82 23.53 -7.09
C LEU A 82 -1.11 24.88 -7.71
N PRO A 83 -2.34 25.36 -7.57
CA PRO A 83 -2.62 26.75 -7.92
C PRO A 83 -1.94 27.68 -6.94
N ALA A 84 -1.79 28.95 -7.34
CA ALA A 84 -1.19 29.94 -6.46
C ALA A 84 -1.99 30.06 -5.18
N GLY A 85 -1.31 30.09 -4.06
CA GLY A 85 -1.94 30.22 -2.75
C GLY A 85 -2.37 28.91 -2.11
N ALA A 86 -2.25 27.79 -2.81
CA ALA A 86 -2.59 26.48 -2.24
C ALA A 86 -1.44 25.94 -1.39
N LYS A 87 -1.77 25.05 -0.49
CA LYS A 87 -0.79 24.40 0.37
C LYS A 87 -1.02 22.90 0.37
N VAL A 88 0.05 22.15 0.56
CA VAL A 88 -0.03 20.71 0.81
C VAL A 88 0.30 20.46 2.27
N LEU A 89 -0.58 19.76 2.95
CA LEU A 89 -0.36 19.37 4.33
C LEU A 89 -0.32 17.86 4.40
N GLU A 90 0.61 17.34 5.16
CA GLU A 90 0.68 15.91 5.41
C GLU A 90 0.07 15.63 6.77
N ILE A 91 -0.87 14.69 6.78
CA ILE A 91 -1.56 14.33 8.01
C ILE A 91 -1.33 12.85 8.26
N ALA A 92 -0.77 12.54 9.42
CA ALA A 92 -0.58 11.16 9.80
C ALA A 92 -1.87 10.63 10.43
N LEU A 93 -2.26 9.44 10.01
CA LEU A 93 -3.42 8.76 10.56
C LEU A 93 -2.94 7.68 11.51
N LYS A 94 -3.67 7.52 12.59
CA LYS A 94 -3.35 6.50 13.58
C LYS A 94 -4.41 5.42 13.63
#